data_53352c31e8d94f7a4ee1b5cc2a9e65d0
#
_entry.id   53352c31e8d94f7a4ee1b5cc2a9e65d0
#
_cell.length_a   1.000
_cell.length_b   1.000
_cell.length_c   1.000
_cell.angle_alpha   90.00
_cell.angle_beta   90.00
_cell.angle_gamma   90.00
#
_symmetry.space_group_name_H-M   'P 1'
#
loop_
_entity.id
_entity.type
_entity.pdbx_description
1 polymer ?
#
loop_
_entity_poly.entity_id
_entity_poly.type
_entity_poly.pdbx_seq_one_letter_code
_entity_poly.pdbx_strand_id
1 'polypeptide(L)'
;NTFMHYCFHHIPKTGGSSLRMRLEDRADKKQISKLDYAVGHNTTVRTPGKHFVWLRDPLDRDISHFNYDMGKGDIDSDNFQDHCKKLSGNFMILWLYKNYLCKDPNENIQTKYDTVRHCLHYSFNKVFTINKFEDSWNQIADALKLDREPRLNTNRSDSDYKKYISRRELEKDFVAWHQQHNSFDYMLYKEFC
;
A
#
# COMPACT_ATOMS: atom_id res chain seq x y z
N ASN A 1 -9.86 18.24 -24.97
CA ASN A 1 -9.59 17.97 -23.54
C ASN A 1 -9.30 16.49 -23.41
N THR A 2 -8.00 16.15 -23.30
CA THR A 2 -7.59 14.78 -23.00
C THR A 2 -7.98 14.54 -21.53
N PHE A 3 -9.01 13.72 -21.29
CA PHE A 3 -9.39 13.28 -19.95
C PHE A 3 -8.17 12.58 -19.32
N MET A 4 -7.63 13.17 -18.28
CA MET A 4 -6.49 12.60 -17.59
C MET A 4 -7.02 11.71 -16.47
N HIS A 5 -6.86 10.40 -16.63
CA HIS A 5 -7.25 9.42 -15.63
C HIS A 5 -6.12 9.20 -14.62
N TYR A 6 -6.48 9.08 -13.33
CA TYR A 6 -5.54 8.88 -12.23
C TYR A 6 -5.70 7.47 -11.66
N CYS A 7 -4.63 6.68 -11.75
CA CYS A 7 -4.61 5.30 -11.30
C CYS A 7 -3.85 5.19 -9.99
N PHE A 8 -4.56 4.92 -8.91
CA PHE A 8 -3.98 4.70 -7.58
C PHE A 8 -3.92 3.21 -7.29
N HIS A 9 -2.75 2.60 -7.54
CA HIS A 9 -2.58 1.17 -7.31
C HIS A 9 -2.51 0.89 -5.80
N HIS A 10 -3.38 0.00 -5.32
CA HIS A 10 -3.51 -0.31 -3.92
C HIS A 10 -2.85 -1.65 -3.59
N ILE A 11 -1.61 -1.59 -3.07
CA ILE A 11 -1.03 -2.74 -2.36
C ILE A 11 -1.82 -2.93 -1.05
N PRO A 12 -2.24 -4.15 -0.68
CA PRO A 12 -2.97 -4.37 0.56
C PRO A 12 -2.25 -3.82 1.80
N LYS A 13 -2.99 -3.09 2.65
CA LYS A 13 -2.52 -2.48 3.92
C LYS A 13 -1.48 -1.36 3.77
N THR A 14 -1.47 -0.66 2.63
CA THR A 14 -0.62 0.53 2.41
C THR A 14 -1.42 1.84 2.30
N GLY A 15 -2.63 1.92 2.84
CA GLY A 15 -3.39 3.17 2.93
C GLY A 15 -4.45 3.41 1.86
N GLY A 16 -4.71 2.46 0.96
CA GLY A 16 -5.66 2.61 -0.14
C GLY A 16 -7.10 2.88 0.30
N SER A 17 -7.54 2.32 1.43
CA SER A 17 -8.87 2.61 1.97
C SER A 17 -9.02 4.08 2.39
N SER A 18 -8.01 4.64 3.04
CA SER A 18 -8.00 6.06 3.43
C SER A 18 -8.03 6.98 2.22
N LEU A 19 -7.26 6.66 1.18
CA LEU A 19 -7.27 7.41 -0.06
C LEU A 19 -8.63 7.34 -0.76
N ARG A 20 -9.20 6.13 -0.87
CA ARG A 20 -10.51 5.93 -1.50
C ARG A 20 -11.58 6.79 -0.82
N MET A 21 -11.65 6.75 0.50
CA MET A 21 -12.62 7.54 1.27
C MET A 21 -12.48 9.04 1.01
N ARG A 22 -11.24 9.56 0.89
CA ARG A 22 -11.02 10.98 0.59
C ARG A 22 -11.45 11.35 -0.81
N LEU A 23 -11.13 10.53 -1.80
CA LEU A 23 -11.53 10.78 -3.18
C LEU A 23 -13.06 10.65 -3.36
N GLU A 24 -13.68 9.69 -2.68
CA GLU A 24 -15.15 9.56 -2.66
C GLU A 24 -15.83 10.79 -2.05
N ASP A 25 -15.33 11.30 -0.92
CA ASP A 25 -15.83 12.55 -0.33
C ASP A 25 -15.71 13.74 -1.29
N ARG A 26 -14.58 13.86 -2.01
CA ARG A 26 -14.39 14.92 -3.01
C ARG A 26 -15.28 14.74 -4.24
N ALA A 27 -15.55 13.51 -4.64
CA ALA A 27 -16.50 13.21 -5.71
C ALA A 27 -17.93 13.53 -5.31
N ASP A 28 -18.33 13.23 -4.09
CA ASP A 28 -19.66 13.58 -3.56
C ASP A 28 -19.86 15.12 -3.46
N LYS A 29 -18.78 15.86 -3.16
CA LYS A 29 -18.72 17.35 -3.23
C LYS A 29 -18.58 17.89 -4.66
N LYS A 30 -18.63 17.05 -5.67
CA LYS A 30 -18.51 17.40 -7.11
C LYS A 30 -17.19 18.09 -7.48
N GLN A 31 -16.13 17.90 -6.72
CA GLN A 31 -14.81 18.42 -7.02
C GLN A 31 -14.04 17.59 -8.04
N ILE A 32 -14.37 16.29 -8.16
CA ILE A 32 -13.80 15.35 -9.13
C ILE A 32 -14.89 14.38 -9.59
N SER A 33 -14.80 13.88 -10.81
CA SER A 33 -15.69 12.81 -11.29
C SER A 33 -15.16 11.44 -10.85
N LYS A 34 -16.07 10.53 -10.49
CA LYS A 34 -15.72 9.11 -10.24
C LYS A 34 -15.13 8.41 -11.48
N LEU A 35 -15.28 9.00 -12.66
CA LEU A 35 -14.66 8.52 -13.89
C LEU A 35 -13.21 8.96 -14.09
N ASP A 36 -12.74 9.95 -13.33
CA ASP A 36 -11.42 10.53 -13.50
C ASP A 36 -10.34 9.78 -12.69
N TYR A 37 -10.74 8.86 -11.82
CA TYR A 37 -9.80 8.10 -11.00
C TYR A 37 -10.22 6.64 -10.77
N ALA A 38 -9.23 5.79 -10.53
CA ALA A 38 -9.41 4.42 -10.04
C ALA A 38 -8.53 4.19 -8.82
N VAL A 39 -9.10 3.64 -7.75
CA VAL A 39 -8.37 3.19 -6.55
C VAL A 39 -8.65 1.72 -6.34
N GLY A 40 -7.64 0.88 -6.42
CA GLY A 40 -7.87 -0.54 -6.17
C GLY A 40 -6.74 -1.45 -6.57
N HIS A 41 -7.06 -2.74 -6.50
CA HIS A 41 -6.14 -3.82 -6.83
C HIS A 41 -6.13 -4.17 -8.34
N ASN A 42 -7.06 -3.61 -9.10
CA ASN A 42 -7.29 -3.95 -10.52
C ASN A 42 -6.57 -3.00 -11.49
N THR A 43 -5.93 -1.94 -10.99
CA THR A 43 -5.08 -1.10 -11.84
C THR A 43 -3.79 -1.85 -12.17
N THR A 44 -3.40 -1.83 -13.44
CA THR A 44 -2.17 -2.47 -13.93
C THR A 44 -1.31 -1.46 -14.68
N VAL A 45 -0.09 -1.83 -15.00
CA VAL A 45 0.81 -1.01 -15.82
C VAL A 45 0.21 -0.64 -17.18
N ARG A 46 -0.77 -1.41 -17.66
CA ARG A 46 -1.47 -1.17 -18.93
C ARG A 46 -2.68 -0.26 -18.81
N THR A 47 -3.13 0.05 -17.60
CA THR A 47 -4.26 0.95 -17.38
C THR A 47 -3.87 2.36 -17.84
N PRO A 48 -4.61 3.00 -18.76
CA PRO A 48 -4.27 4.35 -19.20
C PRO A 48 -4.36 5.37 -18.07
N GLY A 49 -3.39 6.28 -17.96
CA GLY A 49 -3.44 7.36 -16.98
C GLY A 49 -2.13 7.61 -16.25
N LYS A 50 -2.20 8.45 -15.23
CA LYS A 50 -1.09 8.71 -14.29
C LYS A 50 -1.16 7.74 -13.14
N HIS A 51 -0.06 7.06 -12.88
CA HIS A 51 0.03 5.99 -11.89
C HIS A 51 0.69 6.44 -10.60
N PHE A 52 0.08 6.05 -9.49
CA PHE A 52 0.53 6.35 -8.13
C PHE A 52 0.44 5.09 -7.26
N VAL A 53 1.36 4.97 -6.31
CA VAL A 53 1.37 3.86 -5.34
C VAL A 53 1.92 4.34 -4.00
N TRP A 54 1.47 3.70 -2.92
CA TRP A 54 2.03 3.87 -1.57
C TRP A 54 2.76 2.62 -1.15
N LEU A 55 3.95 2.83 -0.59
CA LEU A 55 4.70 1.82 0.15
C LEU A 55 4.50 2.01 1.66
N ARG A 56 4.72 0.97 2.42
CA ARG A 56 4.68 0.98 3.87
C ARG A 56 5.89 0.24 4.42
N ASP A 57 6.34 0.59 5.63
CA ASP A 57 7.30 -0.23 6.37
C ASP A 57 6.82 -1.70 6.36
N PRO A 58 7.65 -2.67 5.95
CA PRO A 58 7.21 -4.06 5.78
C PRO A 58 6.63 -4.68 7.05
N LEU A 59 7.23 -4.41 8.21
CA LEU A 59 6.74 -4.94 9.49
C LEU A 59 5.39 -4.29 9.88
N ASP A 60 5.26 -2.98 9.72
CA ASP A 60 4.00 -2.29 10.01
C ASP A 60 2.88 -2.71 9.05
N ARG A 61 3.23 -3.07 7.80
CA ARG A 61 2.28 -3.64 6.86
C ARG A 61 1.79 -5.02 7.33
N ASP A 62 2.72 -5.90 7.71
CA ASP A 62 2.40 -7.25 8.16
C ASP A 62 1.60 -7.24 9.46
N ILE A 63 1.95 -6.39 10.42
CA ILE A 63 1.16 -6.16 11.64
C ILE A 63 -0.27 -5.72 11.29
N SER A 64 -0.41 -4.75 10.39
CA SER A 64 -1.71 -4.26 9.95
C SER A 64 -2.55 -5.33 9.24
N HIS A 65 -1.89 -6.20 8.47
CA HIS A 65 -2.56 -7.32 7.79
C HIS A 65 -3.04 -8.37 8.78
N PHE A 66 -2.17 -8.79 9.68
CA PHE A 66 -2.49 -9.74 10.73
C PHE A 66 -3.66 -9.26 11.61
N ASN A 67 -3.60 -8.02 12.11
CA ASN A 67 -4.67 -7.45 12.92
C ASN A 67 -6.02 -7.40 12.16
N TYR A 68 -5.97 -7.12 10.87
CA TYR A 68 -7.16 -7.11 10.02
C TYR A 68 -7.76 -8.51 9.83
N ASP A 69 -6.93 -9.50 9.54
CA ASP A 69 -7.38 -10.88 9.31
C ASP A 69 -7.86 -11.55 10.62
N MET A 70 -7.17 -11.26 11.74
CA MET A 70 -7.63 -11.67 13.07
C MET A 70 -9.02 -11.08 13.41
N GLY A 71 -9.23 -9.80 13.09
CA GLY A 71 -10.52 -9.14 13.29
C GLY A 71 -11.66 -9.73 12.47
N LYS A 72 -11.33 -10.39 11.35
CA LYS A 72 -12.30 -11.09 10.49
C LYS A 72 -12.47 -12.57 10.84
N GLY A 73 -11.60 -13.13 11.66
CA GLY A 73 -11.56 -14.57 11.91
C GLY A 73 -10.95 -15.38 10.75
N ASP A 74 -10.16 -14.74 9.89
CA ASP A 74 -9.57 -15.37 8.70
C ASP A 74 -8.22 -16.05 9.00
N ILE A 75 -7.71 -15.95 10.22
CA ILE A 75 -6.44 -16.56 10.66
C ILE A 75 -6.68 -17.55 11.79
N ASP A 76 -6.14 -18.76 11.63
CA ASP A 76 -6.20 -19.83 12.62
C ASP A 76 -5.11 -19.73 13.72
N SER A 77 -4.18 -18.79 13.61
CA SER A 77 -3.05 -18.65 14.53
C SER A 77 -3.11 -17.32 15.29
N ASP A 78 -3.16 -17.40 16.60
CA ASP A 78 -3.10 -16.23 17.50
C ASP A 78 -1.68 -15.65 17.62
N ASN A 79 -0.67 -16.32 17.05
CA ASN A 79 0.72 -15.93 17.14
C ASN A 79 1.21 -15.27 15.85
N PHE A 80 1.47 -13.96 15.93
CA PHE A 80 1.95 -13.18 14.80
C PHE A 80 3.30 -13.65 14.25
N GLN A 81 4.25 -14.03 15.13
CA GLN A 81 5.58 -14.47 14.70
C GLN A 81 5.49 -15.79 13.92
N ASP A 82 4.69 -16.73 14.38
CA ASP A 82 4.47 -18.00 13.69
C ASP A 82 3.73 -17.80 12.37
N HIS A 83 2.78 -16.87 12.33
CA HIS A 83 2.13 -16.47 11.09
C HIS A 83 3.14 -15.93 10.07
N CYS A 84 4.00 -14.98 10.46
CA CYS A 84 5.01 -14.42 9.56
C CYS A 84 6.01 -15.47 9.03
N LYS A 85 6.39 -16.46 9.85
CA LYS A 85 7.30 -17.53 9.45
C LYS A 85 6.72 -18.46 8.36
N LYS A 86 5.40 -18.51 8.22
CA LYS A 86 4.71 -19.26 7.15
C LYS A 86 4.63 -18.51 5.82
N LEU A 87 4.86 -17.19 5.83
CA LEU A 87 4.80 -16.36 4.64
C LEU A 87 6.13 -16.39 3.87
N SER A 88 6.05 -16.21 2.56
CA SER A 88 7.24 -16.19 1.69
C SER A 88 8.11 -14.94 1.84
N GLY A 89 7.63 -13.91 2.55
CA GLY A 89 8.30 -12.61 2.66
C GLY A 89 8.15 -11.74 1.40
N ASN A 90 8.70 -10.53 1.47
CA ASN A 90 8.76 -9.56 0.36
C ASN A 90 7.41 -9.30 -0.34
N PHE A 91 6.36 -9.16 0.44
CA PHE A 91 4.98 -9.08 -0.05
C PHE A 91 4.76 -7.96 -1.06
N MET A 92 5.29 -6.76 -0.83
CA MET A 92 5.05 -5.61 -1.72
C MET A 92 5.64 -5.84 -3.10
N ILE A 93 6.85 -6.40 -3.17
CA ILE A 93 7.50 -6.76 -4.44
C ILE A 93 6.69 -7.85 -5.16
N LEU A 94 6.32 -8.92 -4.45
CA LEU A 94 5.54 -10.01 -5.02
C LEU A 94 4.19 -9.53 -5.52
N TRP A 95 3.53 -8.65 -4.76
CA TRP A 95 2.25 -8.06 -5.13
C TRP A 95 2.35 -7.21 -6.40
N LEU A 96 3.30 -6.28 -6.46
CA LEU A 96 3.49 -5.40 -7.62
C LEU A 96 3.90 -6.21 -8.86
N TYR A 97 4.77 -7.19 -8.71
CA TYR A 97 5.23 -8.02 -9.80
C TYR A 97 4.06 -8.81 -10.44
N LYS A 98 3.24 -9.44 -9.61
CA LYS A 98 2.10 -10.25 -10.06
C LYS A 98 0.91 -9.40 -10.50
N ASN A 99 0.48 -8.45 -9.68
CA ASN A 99 -0.83 -7.79 -9.85
C ASN A 99 -0.74 -6.48 -10.64
N TYR A 100 0.36 -5.74 -10.54
CA TYR A 100 0.52 -4.50 -11.31
C TYR A 100 1.24 -4.74 -12.64
N LEU A 101 2.37 -5.43 -12.64
CA LEU A 101 3.14 -5.74 -13.84
C LEU A 101 2.58 -6.92 -14.64
N CYS A 102 1.70 -7.73 -14.05
CA CYS A 102 1.09 -8.91 -14.67
C CYS A 102 2.14 -9.91 -15.20
N LYS A 103 3.23 -10.12 -14.43
CA LYS A 103 4.34 -11.00 -14.80
C LYS A 103 4.22 -12.38 -14.13
N ASP A 104 4.90 -13.36 -14.71
CA ASP A 104 4.96 -14.73 -14.18
C ASP A 104 5.60 -14.74 -12.78
N PRO A 105 4.92 -15.26 -11.75
CA PRO A 105 5.43 -15.30 -10.39
C PRO A 105 6.60 -16.27 -10.16
N ASN A 106 6.97 -17.10 -11.15
CA ASN A 106 8.03 -18.12 -11.00
C ASN A 106 9.47 -17.59 -11.09
N GLU A 107 9.64 -16.31 -11.45
CA GLU A 107 10.96 -15.67 -11.44
C GLU A 107 11.58 -15.62 -10.03
N ASN A 108 12.92 -15.58 -9.95
CA ASN A 108 13.60 -15.43 -8.67
C ASN A 108 13.38 -14.03 -8.06
N ILE A 109 13.58 -13.93 -6.75
CA ILE A 109 13.27 -12.70 -6.02
C ILE A 109 14.15 -11.51 -6.45
N GLN A 110 15.40 -11.72 -6.82
CA GLN A 110 16.29 -10.67 -7.30
C GLN A 110 15.76 -10.06 -8.60
N THR A 111 15.37 -10.88 -9.56
CA THR A 111 14.76 -10.44 -10.83
C THR A 111 13.48 -9.66 -10.58
N LYS A 112 12.64 -10.13 -9.66
CA LYS A 112 11.40 -9.42 -9.27
C LYS A 112 11.71 -8.07 -8.65
N TYR A 113 12.67 -8.01 -7.73
CA TYR A 113 13.10 -6.76 -7.10
C TYR A 113 13.60 -5.76 -8.13
N ASP A 114 14.52 -6.15 -9.00
CA ASP A 114 15.09 -5.27 -10.03
C ASP A 114 14.01 -4.73 -10.97
N THR A 115 13.09 -5.61 -11.37
CA THR A 115 11.97 -5.25 -12.26
C THR A 115 10.99 -4.29 -11.58
N VAL A 116 10.60 -4.56 -10.33
CA VAL A 116 9.69 -3.71 -9.58
C VAL A 116 10.34 -2.36 -9.26
N ARG A 117 11.60 -2.37 -8.83
CA ARG A 117 12.37 -1.15 -8.59
C ARG A 117 12.44 -0.26 -9.83
N HIS A 118 12.77 -0.83 -10.97
CA HIS A 118 12.76 -0.12 -12.24
C HIS A 118 11.38 0.47 -12.55
N CYS A 119 10.32 -0.32 -12.38
CA CYS A 119 8.95 0.12 -12.58
C CYS A 119 8.58 1.31 -11.68
N LEU A 120 8.94 1.27 -10.39
CA LEU A 120 8.64 2.36 -9.46
C LEU A 120 9.31 3.67 -9.86
N HIS A 121 10.52 3.62 -10.46
CA HIS A 121 11.21 4.81 -10.93
C HIS A 121 10.68 5.36 -12.25
N TYR A 122 10.25 4.50 -13.17
CA TYR A 122 10.01 4.90 -14.57
C TYR A 122 8.56 4.78 -15.03
N SER A 123 7.75 3.96 -14.40
CA SER A 123 6.33 3.74 -14.79
C SER A 123 5.33 4.44 -13.88
N PHE A 124 5.69 4.69 -12.62
CA PHE A 124 4.86 5.47 -11.71
C PHE A 124 5.17 6.96 -11.82
N ASN A 125 4.14 7.78 -11.86
CA ASN A 125 4.27 9.24 -11.78
C ASN A 125 4.79 9.67 -10.42
N LYS A 126 4.39 8.97 -9.35
CA LYS A 126 4.94 9.13 -8.02
C LYS A 126 4.73 7.91 -7.15
N VAL A 127 5.73 7.62 -6.31
CA VAL A 127 5.69 6.65 -5.23
C VAL A 127 5.67 7.41 -3.91
N PHE A 128 4.73 7.08 -3.04
CA PHE A 128 4.55 7.68 -1.74
C PHE A 128 4.82 6.66 -0.63
N THR A 129 4.97 7.12 0.59
CA THR A 129 5.04 6.29 1.78
C THR A 129 3.92 6.64 2.75
N ILE A 130 3.37 5.62 3.43
CA ILE A 130 2.18 5.80 4.29
C ILE A 130 2.47 6.69 5.51
N ASN A 131 3.70 6.71 6.02
CA ASN A 131 4.11 7.56 7.15
C ASN A 131 4.06 9.06 6.82
N LYS A 132 4.02 9.42 5.55
CA LYS A 132 3.84 10.78 5.02
C LYS A 132 2.50 10.93 4.29
N PHE A 133 1.46 10.23 4.74
CA PHE A 133 0.19 10.17 4.02
C PHE A 133 -0.45 11.55 3.83
N GLU A 134 -0.44 12.42 4.83
CA GLU A 134 -1.01 13.76 4.71
C GLU A 134 -0.25 14.63 3.69
N ASP A 135 1.08 14.53 3.65
CA ASP A 135 1.89 15.22 2.65
C ASP A 135 1.60 14.69 1.24
N SER A 136 1.43 13.37 1.13
CA SER A 136 1.06 12.72 -0.13
C SER A 136 -0.32 13.15 -0.59
N TRP A 137 -1.29 13.20 0.33
CA TRP A 137 -2.64 13.69 0.04
C TRP A 137 -2.63 15.12 -0.45
N ASN A 138 -1.89 16.02 0.22
CA ASN A 138 -1.78 17.40 -0.19
C ASN A 138 -1.23 17.54 -1.62
N GLN A 139 -0.22 16.75 -1.98
CA GLN A 139 0.33 16.75 -3.33
C GLN A 139 -0.68 16.25 -4.38
N ILE A 140 -1.48 15.22 -4.03
CA ILE A 140 -2.55 14.72 -4.90
C ILE A 140 -3.66 15.75 -5.03
N ALA A 141 -4.10 16.33 -3.91
CA ALA A 141 -5.14 17.35 -3.90
C ALA A 141 -4.76 18.54 -4.78
N ASP A 142 -3.51 19.00 -4.71
CA ASP A 142 -3.01 20.07 -5.57
C ASP A 142 -3.01 19.68 -7.06
N ALA A 143 -2.50 18.48 -7.36
CA ALA A 143 -2.44 18.00 -8.74
C ALA A 143 -3.82 17.84 -9.38
N LEU A 144 -4.83 17.48 -8.58
CA LEU A 144 -6.22 17.29 -8.99
C LEU A 144 -7.10 18.53 -8.75
N LYS A 145 -6.55 19.60 -8.17
CA LYS A 145 -7.27 20.83 -7.78
C LYS A 145 -8.43 20.55 -6.81
N LEU A 146 -8.19 19.69 -5.84
CA LEU A 146 -9.12 19.33 -4.77
C LEU A 146 -8.83 20.12 -3.49
N ASP A 147 -9.83 20.26 -2.62
CA ASP A 147 -9.62 20.82 -1.30
C ASP A 147 -8.69 19.93 -0.46
N ARG A 148 -7.77 20.56 0.24
CA ARG A 148 -6.83 19.88 1.16
C ARG A 148 -7.43 19.58 2.52
N GLU A 149 -8.67 19.97 2.79
CA GLU A 149 -9.30 19.79 4.09
C GLU A 149 -8.95 18.44 4.72
N PRO A 150 -8.57 18.42 6.00
CA PRO A 150 -8.30 17.19 6.70
C PRO A 150 -9.54 16.29 6.68
N ARG A 151 -9.32 15.01 6.81
CA ARG A 151 -10.35 13.98 6.91
C ARG A 151 -11.45 14.44 7.83
N LEU A 152 -12.67 14.64 7.33
CA LEU A 152 -13.83 14.61 8.20
C LEU A 152 -13.73 13.35 9.03
N ASN A 153 -13.94 13.46 10.34
CA ASN A 153 -13.90 12.37 11.32
C ASN A 153 -14.83 11.22 10.90
N THR A 154 -14.50 10.56 9.83
CA THR A 154 -15.06 9.26 9.54
C THR A 154 -14.34 8.31 10.47
N ASN A 155 -14.94 8.07 11.64
CA ASN A 155 -14.50 7.13 12.67
C ASN A 155 -14.44 5.66 12.20
N ARG A 156 -14.17 5.40 10.95
CA ARG A 156 -13.58 4.18 10.42
C ARG A 156 -12.06 4.27 10.45
N SER A 157 -11.54 4.95 11.46
CA SER A 157 -10.16 4.80 11.84
C SER A 157 -9.92 3.37 12.31
N ASP A 158 -8.68 2.99 12.39
CA ASP A 158 -8.14 1.76 13.00
C ASP A 158 -8.77 1.34 14.37
N SER A 159 -9.72 2.10 14.90
CA SER A 159 -10.46 1.83 16.14
C SER A 159 -11.47 0.68 16.01
N ASP A 160 -11.94 0.36 14.80
CA ASP A 160 -12.91 -0.71 14.61
C ASP A 160 -12.27 -2.11 14.58
N TYR A 161 -10.93 -2.17 14.48
CA TYR A 161 -10.18 -3.42 14.57
C TYR A 161 -9.46 -3.48 15.90
N LYS A 162 -9.81 -4.48 16.71
CA LYS A 162 -9.04 -4.82 17.89
C LYS A 162 -7.58 -4.99 17.48
N LYS A 163 -6.67 -4.27 18.15
CA LYS A 163 -5.23 -4.46 17.95
C LYS A 163 -4.82 -5.71 18.72
N TYR A 164 -4.60 -6.79 17.97
CA TYR A 164 -4.14 -8.06 18.53
C TYR A 164 -2.65 -8.04 18.82
N ILE A 165 -1.88 -7.27 18.04
CA ILE A 165 -0.43 -7.11 18.20
C ILE A 165 0.00 -5.70 17.82
N SER A 166 1.04 -5.18 18.49
CA SER A 166 1.73 -3.93 18.15
C SER A 166 3.23 -4.17 18.02
N ARG A 167 3.92 -3.28 17.29
CA ARG A 167 5.38 -3.35 17.08
C ARG A 167 6.17 -3.36 18.40
N ARG A 168 5.65 -2.70 19.44
CA ARG A 168 6.29 -2.58 20.75
C ARG A 168 6.35 -3.89 21.53
N GLU A 169 5.48 -4.84 21.17
CA GLU A 169 5.37 -6.16 21.82
C GLU A 169 6.29 -7.20 21.18
N LEU A 170 6.98 -6.83 20.08
CA LEU A 170 7.82 -7.76 19.34
C LEU A 170 9.25 -7.80 19.90
N GLU A 171 9.77 -9.01 20.02
CA GLU A 171 11.16 -9.24 20.43
C GLU A 171 12.15 -8.75 19.37
N LYS A 172 13.31 -8.24 19.80
CA LYS A 172 14.33 -7.71 18.89
C LYS A 172 14.85 -8.76 17.90
N ASP A 173 14.99 -9.99 18.35
CA ASP A 173 15.46 -11.09 17.50
C ASP A 173 14.45 -11.41 16.38
N PHE A 174 13.16 -11.37 16.70
CA PHE A 174 12.12 -11.51 15.68
C PHE A 174 12.15 -10.35 14.69
N VAL A 175 12.29 -9.11 15.14
CA VAL A 175 12.37 -7.95 14.24
C VAL A 175 13.57 -8.09 13.29
N ALA A 176 14.74 -8.52 13.80
CA ALA A 176 15.91 -8.77 12.98
C ALA A 176 15.68 -9.89 11.95
N TRP A 177 15.08 -11.00 12.38
CA TRP A 177 14.68 -12.08 11.48
C TRP A 177 13.72 -11.58 10.39
N HIS A 178 12.69 -10.81 10.77
CA HIS A 178 11.70 -10.26 9.83
C HIS A 178 12.36 -9.34 8.80
N GLN A 179 13.32 -8.52 9.21
CA GLN A 179 14.08 -7.65 8.30
C GLN A 179 14.90 -8.47 7.30
N GLN A 180 15.52 -9.55 7.72
CA GLN A 180 16.28 -10.44 6.85
C GLN A 180 15.34 -11.19 5.87
N HIS A 181 14.24 -11.73 6.38
CA HIS A 181 13.24 -12.47 5.59
C HIS A 181 12.55 -11.60 4.53
N ASN A 182 12.38 -10.30 4.81
CA ASN A 182 11.76 -9.31 3.92
C ASN A 182 12.78 -8.30 3.36
N SER A 183 14.04 -8.71 3.21
CA SER A 183 15.16 -7.78 2.93
C SER A 183 14.93 -6.91 1.68
N PHE A 184 14.36 -7.46 0.62
CA PHE A 184 14.09 -6.72 -0.62
C PHE A 184 12.96 -5.69 -0.45
N ASP A 185 11.90 -6.00 0.29
CA ASP A 185 10.86 -5.03 0.61
C ASP A 185 11.40 -3.89 1.46
N TYR A 186 12.29 -4.18 2.43
CA TYR A 186 12.96 -3.15 3.22
C TYR A 186 13.91 -2.28 2.39
N MET A 187 14.66 -2.86 1.46
CA MET A 187 15.52 -2.11 0.53
C MET A 187 14.67 -1.17 -0.33
N LEU A 188 13.59 -1.69 -0.90
CA LEU A 188 12.66 -0.92 -1.72
C LEU A 188 12.03 0.23 -0.92
N TYR A 189 11.49 -0.05 0.27
CA TYR A 189 10.86 0.95 1.12
C TYR A 189 11.83 2.09 1.49
N LYS A 190 13.06 1.74 1.89
CA LYS A 190 14.10 2.72 2.26
C LYS A 190 14.50 3.65 1.10
N GLU A 191 14.41 3.17 -0.13
CA GLU A 191 14.78 3.96 -1.31
C GLU A 191 13.78 5.09 -1.58
N PHE A 192 12.51 4.92 -1.18
CA PHE A 192 11.43 5.90 -1.41
C PHE A 192 10.95 6.62 -0.13
N CYS A 193 11.49 6.29 1.04
CA CYS A 193 11.09 6.85 2.34
C CYS A 193 11.64 8.27 2.58
#